data_6ea88730fca3d0d8fdd95ad8c5b5b4af
#
_entry.id   6ea88730fca3d0d8fdd95ad8c5b5b4af
#
_cell.length_a   1.000
_cell.length_b   1.000
_cell.length_c   1.000
_cell.angle_alpha   90.00
_cell.angle_beta   90.00
_cell.angle_gamma   90.00
#
_symmetry.space_group_name_H-M   'P 1'
#
loop_
_entity.id
_entity.type
_entity.pdbx_description
1 polymer ?
#
loop_
_entity_poly.entity_id
_entity_poly.type
_entity_poly.pdbx_seq_one_letter_code
_entity_poly.pdbx_strand_id
1 'polypeptide(L)'
;MKLLLVVLASVTGLAIIAEIGLRLTTGLGNPPLYVADREIGYLLAPNQKLRRFGKTIATNQYSMRSREIESSSDRTRIMLLGDSVVNGSWWTDQSETLDLLLAERLQDNSAVETLNASANSWGPRNELAYLNRFGLFNADVLVLIINTDDLFASKPTSLAVGTSSYPDRPPALALVELYQLFIAPSPAIPELEQIPVAEERLKQNIAAVAEIKAIAQASDTKFVLVLTPLLREFESGSTENELAAREALQELVTAENITYIDLLQTWVDFPQPEFLYRDRIHPSPQGNTKIIEAIAEQLVN
;
A
#
# COMPACT_ATOMS: atom_id res chain seq x y z
N MET A 1 13.46 46.77 25.45
CA MET A 1 12.58 46.81 24.26
C MET A 1 13.34 46.48 22.95
N LYS A 2 14.42 47.22 22.58
CA LYS A 2 15.19 46.96 21.33
C LYS A 2 15.79 45.55 21.25
N LEU A 3 16.39 45.03 22.33
CA LEU A 3 16.95 43.66 22.35
C LEU A 3 15.89 42.56 22.14
N LEU A 4 14.71 42.69 22.79
CA LEU A 4 13.60 41.80 22.61
C LEU A 4 13.09 41.76 21.15
N LEU A 5 13.02 42.94 20.52
CA LEU A 5 12.62 43.04 19.10
C LEU A 5 13.65 42.38 18.18
N VAL A 6 14.93 42.55 18.46
CA VAL A 6 16.01 41.92 17.68
C VAL A 6 15.95 40.38 17.85
N VAL A 7 15.79 39.89 19.08
CA VAL A 7 15.64 38.43 19.34
C VAL A 7 14.41 37.87 18.61
N LEU A 8 13.26 38.54 18.72
CA LEU A 8 12.05 38.11 18.06
C LEU A 8 12.21 38.10 16.53
N ALA A 9 12.77 39.14 15.95
CA ALA A 9 13.03 39.22 14.51
C ALA A 9 13.98 38.09 14.04
N SER A 10 15.04 37.83 14.83
CA SER A 10 15.99 36.74 14.51
C SER A 10 15.33 35.36 14.56
N VAL A 11 14.54 35.07 15.59
CA VAL A 11 13.81 33.78 15.71
C VAL A 11 12.82 33.63 14.58
N THR A 12 12.06 34.66 14.25
CA THR A 12 11.11 34.67 13.13
C THR A 12 11.84 34.44 11.78
N GLY A 13 12.96 35.11 11.58
CA GLY A 13 13.78 34.95 10.37
C GLY A 13 14.30 33.51 10.22
N LEU A 14 14.80 32.91 11.30
CA LEU A 14 15.25 31.50 11.33
C LEU A 14 14.10 30.55 11.04
N ALA A 15 12.92 30.76 11.63
CA ALA A 15 11.75 29.93 11.38
C ALA A 15 11.30 29.99 9.92
N ILE A 16 11.31 31.15 9.29
CA ILE A 16 10.99 31.31 7.87
C ILE A 16 12.01 30.58 6.98
N ILE A 17 13.30 30.68 7.29
CA ILE A 17 14.36 30.00 6.55
C ILE A 17 14.19 28.49 6.70
N ALA A 18 13.93 27.99 7.90
CA ALA A 18 13.68 26.57 8.15
C ALA A 18 12.44 26.08 7.39
N GLU A 19 11.34 26.80 7.42
CA GLU A 19 10.10 26.47 6.70
C GLU A 19 10.35 26.35 5.19
N ILE A 20 11.01 27.34 4.59
CA ILE A 20 11.35 27.32 3.16
C ILE A 20 12.31 26.17 2.85
N GLY A 21 13.34 25.98 3.69
CA GLY A 21 14.30 24.91 3.53
C GLY A 21 13.64 23.53 3.55
N LEU A 22 12.76 23.26 4.52
CA LEU A 22 12.01 22.01 4.62
C LEU A 22 11.15 21.75 3.37
N ARG A 23 10.40 22.76 2.90
CA ARG A 23 9.58 22.62 1.70
C ARG A 23 10.41 22.28 0.46
N LEU A 24 11.52 22.99 0.25
CA LEU A 24 12.33 22.82 -0.95
C LEU A 24 13.17 21.56 -0.95
N THR A 25 13.71 21.14 0.19
CA THR A 25 14.65 20.00 0.27
C THR A 25 13.95 18.67 0.56
N THR A 26 12.95 18.65 1.44
CA THR A 26 12.29 17.44 1.90
C THR A 26 10.89 17.23 1.33
N GLY A 27 10.25 18.29 0.83
CA GLY A 27 8.86 18.26 0.40
C GLY A 27 7.85 18.25 1.56
N LEU A 28 8.30 18.49 2.79
CA LEU A 28 7.40 18.72 3.92
C LEU A 28 6.47 19.90 3.65
N GLY A 29 5.26 19.87 4.20
CA GLY A 29 4.20 20.83 3.88
C GLY A 29 3.37 20.43 2.66
N ASN A 30 3.71 19.32 1.98
CA ASN A 30 2.97 18.76 0.86
C ASN A 30 2.93 17.21 0.94
N PRO A 31 2.21 16.63 1.92
CA PRO A 31 2.06 15.20 2.06
C PRO A 31 1.18 14.60 0.96
N PRO A 32 1.25 13.29 0.71
CA PRO A 32 0.21 12.58 -0.02
C PRO A 32 -1.14 12.78 0.67
N LEU A 33 -2.13 13.24 -0.07
CA LEU A 33 -3.48 13.49 0.46
C LEU A 33 -4.37 12.28 0.24
N TYR A 34 -5.36 12.15 1.13
CA TYR A 34 -6.39 11.13 1.09
C TYR A 34 -7.77 11.74 0.95
N VAL A 35 -8.68 11.01 0.32
CA VAL A 35 -10.09 11.35 0.23
C VAL A 35 -10.93 10.29 0.93
N ALA A 36 -11.89 10.73 1.71
CA ALA A 36 -12.85 9.85 2.37
C ALA A 36 -13.81 9.26 1.35
N ASP A 37 -14.12 7.98 1.51
CA ASP A 37 -15.09 7.26 0.70
C ASP A 37 -16.01 6.40 1.59
N ARG A 38 -17.29 6.28 1.24
CA ARG A 38 -18.26 5.58 2.08
C ARG A 38 -18.16 4.07 1.99
N GLU A 39 -17.74 3.56 0.84
CA GLU A 39 -17.69 2.12 0.53
C GLU A 39 -16.27 1.59 0.69
N ILE A 40 -15.29 2.29 0.09
CA ILE A 40 -13.88 1.90 0.12
C ILE A 40 -13.21 2.31 1.44
N GLY A 41 -13.81 3.25 2.19
CA GLY A 41 -13.24 3.86 3.37
C GLY A 41 -12.43 5.10 3.01
N TYR A 42 -11.36 4.95 2.30
CA TYR A 42 -10.52 6.05 1.80
C TYR A 42 -9.67 5.63 0.61
N LEU A 43 -9.23 6.63 -0.13
CA LEU A 43 -8.37 6.53 -1.29
C LEU A 43 -7.25 7.56 -1.18
N LEU A 44 -6.13 7.36 -1.84
CA LEU A 44 -5.25 8.49 -2.18
C LEU A 44 -6.04 9.49 -3.02
N ALA A 45 -5.82 10.79 -2.81
CA ALA A 45 -6.46 11.78 -3.67
C ALA A 45 -6.02 11.57 -5.13
N PRO A 46 -6.94 11.62 -6.10
CA PRO A 46 -6.60 11.40 -7.50
C PRO A 46 -5.76 12.56 -8.08
N ASN A 47 -5.02 12.28 -9.14
CA ASN A 47 -4.23 13.24 -9.92
C ASN A 47 -3.20 14.02 -9.09
N GLN A 48 -2.65 13.42 -8.05
CA GLN A 48 -1.56 14.00 -7.28
C GLN A 48 -0.23 13.78 -7.99
N LYS A 49 0.66 14.76 -7.88
CA LYS A 49 2.07 14.63 -8.21
C LYS A 49 2.88 15.47 -7.24
N LEU A 50 3.66 14.83 -6.41
CA LEU A 50 4.45 15.49 -5.38
C LEU A 50 5.83 14.85 -5.25
N ARG A 51 6.73 15.57 -4.60
CA ARG A 51 8.07 15.08 -4.25
C ARG A 51 8.23 15.12 -2.75
N ARG A 52 8.75 14.03 -2.18
CA ARG A 52 8.90 13.88 -0.74
C ARG A 52 10.16 13.10 -0.41
N PHE A 53 11.05 13.68 0.41
CA PHE A 53 12.35 13.10 0.77
C PHE A 53 13.13 12.56 -0.46
N GLY A 54 13.10 13.31 -1.55
CA GLY A 54 13.75 12.93 -2.81
C GLY A 54 12.95 11.97 -3.68
N LYS A 55 11.86 11.37 -3.19
CA LYS A 55 11.01 10.42 -3.92
C LYS A 55 9.85 11.13 -4.60
N THR A 56 9.47 10.67 -5.77
CA THR A 56 8.27 11.09 -6.50
C THR A 56 7.11 10.20 -6.12
N ILE A 57 5.94 10.79 -5.91
CA ILE A 57 4.68 10.09 -5.69
C ILE A 57 3.67 10.68 -6.67
N ALA A 58 3.02 9.83 -7.43
CA ALA A 58 1.99 10.25 -8.38
C ALA A 58 0.82 9.29 -8.35
N THR A 59 -0.40 9.84 -8.46
CA THR A 59 -1.63 9.07 -8.60
C THR A 59 -2.38 9.50 -9.85
N ASN A 60 -3.04 8.55 -10.51
CA ASN A 60 -3.90 8.83 -11.66
C ASN A 60 -5.33 9.23 -11.23
N GLN A 61 -6.23 9.42 -12.20
CA GLN A 61 -7.63 9.80 -11.96
C GLN A 61 -8.44 8.76 -11.16
N TYR A 62 -7.98 7.52 -11.07
CA TYR A 62 -8.61 6.42 -10.33
C TYR A 62 -7.96 6.21 -8.94
N SER A 63 -7.18 7.17 -8.47
CA SER A 63 -6.42 7.07 -7.19
C SER A 63 -5.36 5.98 -7.16
N MET A 64 -5.02 5.38 -8.28
CA MET A 64 -3.95 4.40 -8.40
C MET A 64 -2.60 5.08 -8.38
N ARG A 65 -1.62 4.45 -7.74
CA ARG A 65 -0.22 4.86 -7.82
C ARG A 65 0.43 4.37 -9.13
N SER A 66 -0.18 4.73 -10.24
CA SER A 66 0.16 4.31 -11.60
C SER A 66 0.16 5.50 -12.56
N ARG A 67 0.66 5.26 -13.77
CA ARG A 67 0.44 6.17 -14.90
C ARG A 67 -1.04 6.20 -15.27
N GLU A 68 -1.43 7.11 -16.16
CA GLU A 68 -2.75 7.09 -16.79
C GLU A 68 -2.95 5.78 -17.56
N ILE A 69 -4.17 5.25 -17.50
CA ILE A 69 -4.52 3.98 -18.14
C ILE A 69 -4.68 4.21 -19.64
N GLU A 70 -3.99 3.43 -20.45
CA GLU A 70 -4.13 3.47 -21.90
C GLU A 70 -5.50 2.93 -22.33
N SER A 71 -6.23 3.68 -23.17
CA SER A 71 -7.61 3.35 -23.57
C SER A 71 -7.70 2.11 -24.47
N SER A 72 -6.67 1.82 -25.22
CA SER A 72 -6.51 0.57 -26.00
C SER A 72 -5.05 0.18 -25.98
N SER A 73 -4.73 -1.04 -25.61
CA SER A 73 -3.37 -1.51 -25.67
C SER A 73 -3.34 -2.94 -26.17
N ASP A 74 -2.42 -3.21 -27.11
CA ASP A 74 -2.06 -4.58 -27.49
C ASP A 74 -1.12 -5.21 -26.44
N ARG A 75 -1.08 -4.62 -25.23
CA ARG A 75 -0.22 -5.03 -24.12
C ARG A 75 -0.99 -5.90 -23.14
N THR A 76 -0.31 -6.84 -22.54
CA THR A 76 -0.82 -7.56 -21.37
C THR A 76 -0.95 -6.60 -20.21
N ARG A 77 -2.16 -6.43 -19.68
CA ARG A 77 -2.43 -5.55 -18.55
C ARG A 77 -2.47 -6.35 -17.25
N ILE A 78 -1.61 -5.97 -16.30
CA ILE A 78 -1.50 -6.61 -14.99
C ILE A 78 -1.90 -5.60 -13.92
N MET A 79 -2.91 -5.90 -13.13
CA MET A 79 -3.35 -5.07 -12.02
C MET A 79 -2.85 -5.65 -10.71
N LEU A 80 -2.06 -4.88 -9.97
CA LEU A 80 -1.69 -5.16 -8.59
C LEU A 80 -2.71 -4.48 -7.67
N LEU A 81 -3.24 -5.24 -6.74
CA LEU A 81 -4.22 -4.80 -5.75
C LEU A 81 -3.67 -5.13 -4.36
N GLY A 82 -3.77 -4.20 -3.40
CA GLY A 82 -3.28 -4.44 -2.05
C GLY A 82 -3.16 -3.20 -1.19
N ASP A 83 -2.42 -3.33 -0.11
CA ASP A 83 -2.22 -2.35 0.94
C ASP A 83 -0.98 -1.44 0.74
N SER A 84 -0.30 -1.13 1.84
CA SER A 84 0.93 -0.33 1.88
C SER A 84 2.13 -1.02 1.23
N VAL A 85 2.15 -2.34 1.17
CA VAL A 85 3.21 -3.11 0.49
C VAL A 85 3.16 -2.83 -1.02
N VAL A 86 1.98 -2.89 -1.62
CA VAL A 86 1.78 -2.56 -3.04
C VAL A 86 1.93 -1.07 -3.29
N ASN A 87 1.41 -0.24 -2.38
CA ASN A 87 1.50 1.22 -2.48
C ASN A 87 2.94 1.74 -2.41
N GLY A 88 3.79 1.14 -1.58
CA GLY A 88 5.14 1.60 -1.32
C GLY A 88 5.23 2.90 -0.53
N SER A 89 4.10 3.46 -0.07
CA SER A 89 4.03 4.66 0.76
C SER A 89 4.89 5.85 0.26
N TRP A 90 5.31 6.75 1.14
CA TRP A 90 6.08 7.95 0.78
C TRP A 90 7.60 7.71 0.66
N TRP A 91 8.11 6.56 1.09
CA TRP A 91 9.54 6.22 1.07
C TRP A 91 9.99 5.49 -0.21
N THR A 92 9.06 5.00 -1.02
CA THR A 92 9.34 4.37 -2.30
C THR A 92 9.17 5.38 -3.43
N ASP A 93 10.14 5.50 -4.32
CA ASP A 93 10.00 6.33 -5.52
C ASP A 93 8.97 5.73 -6.48
N GLN A 94 8.35 6.56 -7.31
CA GLN A 94 7.39 6.08 -8.30
C GLN A 94 7.98 5.03 -9.24
N SER A 95 9.27 5.14 -9.56
CA SER A 95 9.97 4.16 -10.41
C SER A 95 10.33 2.85 -9.70
N GLU A 96 10.20 2.80 -8.38
CA GLU A 96 10.57 1.66 -7.53
C GLU A 96 9.33 0.94 -6.94
N THR A 97 8.11 1.30 -7.40
CA THR A 97 6.88 0.61 -6.99
C THR A 97 6.78 -0.79 -7.60
N LEU A 98 6.09 -1.70 -6.92
CA LEU A 98 6.00 -3.11 -7.35
C LEU A 98 5.49 -3.26 -8.79
N ASP A 99 4.51 -2.46 -9.18
CA ASP A 99 3.96 -2.48 -10.54
C ASP A 99 5.02 -2.12 -11.59
N LEU A 100 5.81 -1.06 -11.37
CA LEU A 100 6.83 -0.66 -12.33
C LEU A 100 8.03 -1.61 -12.34
N LEU A 101 8.41 -2.17 -11.18
CA LEU A 101 9.42 -3.23 -11.12
C LEU A 101 8.95 -4.50 -11.87
N LEU A 102 7.66 -4.86 -11.75
CA LEU A 102 7.09 -5.97 -12.49
C LEU A 102 7.09 -5.71 -14.00
N ALA A 103 6.68 -4.51 -14.43
CA ALA A 103 6.74 -4.13 -15.83
C ALA A 103 8.16 -4.22 -16.38
N GLU A 104 9.16 -3.69 -15.67
CA GLU A 104 10.58 -3.80 -16.05
C GLU A 104 11.02 -5.26 -16.17
N ARG A 105 10.65 -6.10 -15.21
CA ARG A 105 11.04 -7.53 -15.18
C ARG A 105 10.45 -8.34 -16.33
N LEU A 106 9.26 -7.97 -16.82
CA LEU A 106 8.55 -8.68 -17.89
C LEU A 106 8.79 -8.11 -19.30
N GLN A 107 9.42 -6.93 -19.44
CA GLN A 107 9.61 -6.25 -20.74
C GLN A 107 10.33 -7.09 -21.80
N ASP A 108 11.23 -7.98 -21.39
CA ASP A 108 11.98 -8.82 -22.32
C ASP A 108 11.10 -9.87 -23.03
N ASN A 109 9.91 -10.16 -22.48
CA ASN A 109 9.02 -11.22 -22.96
C ASN A 109 7.75 -10.71 -23.65
N SER A 110 7.27 -9.52 -23.30
CA SER A 110 6.06 -8.92 -23.88
C SER A 110 5.93 -7.43 -23.53
N ALA A 111 5.13 -6.70 -24.33
CA ALA A 111 4.71 -5.36 -23.92
C ALA A 111 3.69 -5.49 -22.77
N VAL A 112 4.00 -4.91 -21.60
CA VAL A 112 3.18 -4.99 -20.39
C VAL A 112 2.76 -3.59 -19.96
N GLU A 113 1.50 -3.45 -19.53
CA GLU A 113 0.98 -2.30 -18.81
C GLU A 113 0.62 -2.75 -17.38
N THR A 114 1.14 -2.06 -16.37
CA THR A 114 0.89 -2.40 -14.97
C THR A 114 0.08 -1.32 -14.27
N LEU A 115 -0.87 -1.73 -13.43
CA LEU A 115 -1.72 -0.86 -12.61
C LEU A 115 -1.47 -1.17 -11.14
N ASN A 116 -1.45 -0.13 -10.29
CA ASN A 116 -1.23 -0.23 -8.85
C ASN A 116 -2.42 0.38 -8.10
N ALA A 117 -3.42 -0.42 -7.83
CA ALA A 117 -4.60 -0.05 -7.05
C ALA A 117 -4.37 -0.39 -5.58
N SER A 118 -3.97 0.59 -4.79
CA SER A 118 -3.58 0.35 -3.40
C SER A 118 -3.68 1.60 -2.55
N ALA A 119 -3.85 1.40 -1.24
CA ALA A 119 -3.65 2.46 -0.26
C ALA A 119 -3.16 1.87 1.07
N ASN A 120 -2.46 2.69 1.86
CA ASN A 120 -1.92 2.24 3.14
C ASN A 120 -3.04 1.71 4.06
N SER A 121 -2.77 0.58 4.71
CA SER A 121 -3.68 -0.09 5.67
C SER A 121 -5.04 -0.49 5.09
N TRP A 122 -5.13 -0.71 3.78
CA TRP A 122 -6.23 -1.45 3.22
C TRP A 122 -6.17 -2.92 3.67
N GLY A 123 -7.28 -3.58 3.62
CA GLY A 123 -7.40 -5.02 3.71
C GLY A 123 -8.40 -5.51 2.66
N PRO A 124 -8.65 -6.82 2.55
CA PRO A 124 -9.41 -7.44 1.47
C PRO A 124 -10.78 -6.80 1.21
N ARG A 125 -11.45 -6.27 2.23
CA ARG A 125 -12.75 -5.59 2.05
C ARG A 125 -12.64 -4.20 1.44
N ASN A 126 -11.53 -3.46 1.66
CA ASN A 126 -11.28 -2.20 0.96
C ASN A 126 -10.99 -2.46 -0.51
N GLU A 127 -10.20 -3.49 -0.78
CA GLU A 127 -9.77 -3.94 -2.11
C GLU A 127 -10.96 -4.42 -2.93
N LEU A 128 -11.85 -5.24 -2.33
CA LEU A 128 -13.11 -5.65 -2.92
C LEU A 128 -14.01 -4.46 -3.26
N ALA A 129 -14.16 -3.51 -2.32
CA ALA A 129 -14.95 -2.31 -2.55
C ALA A 129 -14.37 -1.44 -3.68
N TYR A 130 -13.04 -1.38 -3.80
CA TYR A 130 -12.38 -0.71 -4.91
C TYR A 130 -12.73 -1.37 -6.25
N LEU A 131 -12.63 -2.70 -6.36
CA LEU A 131 -12.98 -3.44 -7.57
C LEU A 131 -14.46 -3.32 -7.93
N ASN A 132 -15.34 -3.38 -6.95
CA ASN A 132 -16.78 -3.20 -7.17
C ASN A 132 -17.12 -1.82 -7.75
N ARG A 133 -16.35 -0.79 -7.42
CA ARG A 133 -16.56 0.57 -7.90
C ARG A 133 -15.91 0.86 -9.24
N PHE A 134 -14.67 0.44 -9.44
CA PHE A 134 -13.87 0.82 -10.58
C PHE A 134 -13.64 -0.32 -11.59
N GLY A 135 -13.87 -1.56 -11.19
CA GLY A 135 -13.64 -2.75 -12.01
C GLY A 135 -12.17 -3.10 -12.17
N LEU A 136 -11.90 -3.99 -13.12
CA LEU A 136 -10.56 -4.54 -13.41
C LEU A 136 -9.82 -3.79 -14.53
N PHE A 137 -10.42 -2.79 -15.15
CA PHE A 137 -9.83 -2.02 -16.27
C PHE A 137 -9.37 -2.89 -17.45
N ASN A 138 -10.07 -4.00 -17.71
CA ASN A 138 -9.69 -5.02 -18.70
C ASN A 138 -8.30 -5.62 -18.42
N ALA A 139 -7.95 -5.86 -17.16
CA ALA A 139 -6.72 -6.54 -16.81
C ALA A 139 -6.79 -8.02 -17.22
N ASP A 140 -5.71 -8.50 -17.85
CA ASP A 140 -5.52 -9.92 -18.16
C ASP A 140 -5.14 -10.72 -16.90
N VAL A 141 -4.48 -10.03 -15.95
CA VAL A 141 -4.05 -10.62 -14.68
C VAL A 141 -4.37 -9.66 -13.54
N LEU A 142 -4.97 -10.20 -12.48
CA LEU A 142 -5.12 -9.56 -11.18
C LEU A 142 -4.20 -10.25 -10.17
N VAL A 143 -3.29 -9.50 -9.58
CA VAL A 143 -2.41 -9.95 -8.49
C VAL A 143 -2.87 -9.28 -7.21
N LEU A 144 -3.47 -10.04 -6.29
CA LEU A 144 -3.82 -9.58 -4.96
C LEU A 144 -2.64 -9.87 -4.02
N ILE A 145 -2.08 -8.83 -3.41
CA ILE A 145 -0.94 -8.93 -2.48
C ILE A 145 -1.39 -8.47 -1.11
N ILE A 146 -1.43 -9.38 -0.17
CA ILE A 146 -1.83 -9.17 1.22
C ILE A 146 -0.79 -9.71 2.19
N ASN A 147 -0.88 -9.33 3.45
CA ASN A 147 -0.16 -9.94 4.56
C ASN A 147 -1.16 -10.54 5.58
N THR A 148 -0.66 -11.25 6.59
CA THR A 148 -1.54 -11.90 7.57
C THR A 148 -2.33 -10.91 8.43
N ASP A 149 -1.80 -9.70 8.70
CA ASP A 149 -2.51 -8.67 9.47
C ASP A 149 -3.72 -8.10 8.70
N ASP A 150 -3.66 -8.06 7.36
CA ASP A 150 -4.77 -7.59 6.51
C ASP A 150 -6.01 -8.48 6.65
N LEU A 151 -5.83 -9.77 6.91
CA LEU A 151 -6.93 -10.70 7.15
C LEU A 151 -7.69 -10.41 8.45
N PHE A 152 -7.11 -9.61 9.33
CA PHE A 152 -7.76 -9.12 10.56
C PHE A 152 -8.18 -7.64 10.46
N ALA A 153 -8.07 -7.03 9.28
CA ALA A 153 -8.49 -5.65 9.05
C ALA A 153 -9.97 -5.45 9.42
N SER A 154 -10.29 -4.29 9.99
CA SER A 154 -11.66 -3.89 10.25
C SER A 154 -12.40 -3.55 8.95
N LYS A 155 -13.72 -3.36 9.00
CA LYS A 155 -14.49 -2.91 7.84
C LYS A 155 -13.94 -1.59 7.29
N PRO A 156 -14.07 -1.33 5.97
CA PRO A 156 -13.72 -0.04 5.38
C PRO A 156 -14.34 1.12 6.16
N THR A 157 -13.52 2.12 6.46
CA THR A 157 -13.93 3.32 7.20
C THR A 157 -13.11 4.52 6.81
N SER A 158 -13.73 5.70 6.78
CA SER A 158 -13.05 6.97 6.51
C SER A 158 -12.58 7.70 7.78
N LEU A 159 -12.71 7.10 8.95
CA LEU A 159 -12.40 7.74 10.25
C LEU A 159 -10.96 8.21 10.38
N ALA A 160 -10.03 7.58 9.68
CA ALA A 160 -8.63 7.96 9.67
C ALA A 160 -8.36 9.26 8.88
N VAL A 161 -9.20 9.60 7.90
CA VAL A 161 -8.99 10.75 7.01
C VAL A 161 -9.14 12.06 7.77
N GLY A 162 -8.20 12.98 7.53
CA GLY A 162 -8.05 14.23 8.26
C GLY A 162 -7.07 14.16 9.43
N THR A 163 -6.55 12.96 9.78
CA THR A 163 -5.44 12.81 10.73
C THR A 163 -4.09 13.12 10.06
N SER A 164 -3.02 13.30 10.85
CA SER A 164 -1.68 13.54 10.31
C SER A 164 -1.12 12.35 9.52
N SER A 165 -1.62 11.12 9.74
CA SER A 165 -1.23 9.93 8.99
C SER A 165 -2.00 9.80 7.66
N TYR A 166 -3.21 10.35 7.58
CA TYR A 166 -4.09 10.33 6.40
C TYR A 166 -4.64 11.73 6.13
N PRO A 167 -3.78 12.72 5.83
CA PRO A 167 -4.20 14.10 5.66
C PRO A 167 -5.12 14.27 4.45
N ASP A 168 -6.18 15.06 4.62
CA ASP A 168 -7.12 15.46 3.56
C ASP A 168 -6.75 16.83 2.94
N ARG A 169 -5.77 17.51 3.54
CA ARG A 169 -5.28 18.83 3.12
C ARG A 169 -3.83 19.00 3.54
N PRO A 170 -3.06 19.83 2.81
CA PRO A 170 -1.70 20.17 3.21
C PRO A 170 -1.69 20.88 4.57
N PRO A 171 -0.71 20.60 5.43
CA PRO A 171 -0.51 21.35 6.67
C PRO A 171 -0.14 22.81 6.38
N ALA A 172 -0.53 23.70 7.28
CA ALA A 172 -0.25 25.14 7.12
C ALA A 172 1.25 25.43 7.02
N LEU A 173 2.06 24.68 7.77
CA LEU A 173 3.52 24.82 7.82
C LEU A 173 4.19 23.45 7.71
N ALA A 174 5.33 23.39 7.01
CA ALA A 174 6.21 22.21 6.98
C ALA A 174 6.78 21.91 8.37
N LEU A 175 7.03 22.92 9.18
CA LEU A 175 7.43 22.77 10.59
C LEU A 175 6.37 22.04 11.44
N VAL A 176 5.09 22.28 11.18
CA VAL A 176 3.99 21.56 11.86
C VAL A 176 4.01 20.11 11.47
N GLU A 177 4.16 19.80 10.20
CA GLU A 177 4.25 18.43 9.72
C GLU A 177 5.49 17.72 10.27
N LEU A 178 6.65 18.39 10.30
CA LEU A 178 7.87 17.87 10.91
C LEU A 178 7.62 17.44 12.36
N TYR A 179 6.96 18.31 13.14
CA TYR A 179 6.60 18.01 14.52
C TYR A 179 5.66 16.80 14.61
N GLN A 180 4.64 16.76 13.76
CA GLN A 180 3.66 15.65 13.74
C GLN A 180 4.27 14.30 13.39
N LEU A 181 5.24 14.28 12.47
CA LEU A 181 5.86 13.03 12.01
C LEU A 181 6.90 12.46 12.98
N PHE A 182 7.64 13.32 13.67
CA PHE A 182 8.84 12.88 14.42
C PHE A 182 8.77 13.11 15.92
N ILE A 183 7.85 13.93 16.41
CA ILE A 183 7.80 14.35 17.81
C ILE A 183 6.44 14.10 18.45
N ALA A 184 5.36 14.39 17.74
CA ALA A 184 4.02 14.18 18.26
C ALA A 184 3.70 12.68 18.42
N PRO A 185 2.91 12.29 19.42
CA PRO A 185 2.37 10.95 19.47
C PRO A 185 1.52 10.66 18.22
N SER A 186 1.50 9.40 17.79
CA SER A 186 0.63 9.00 16.69
C SER A 186 -0.82 9.40 17.00
N PRO A 187 -1.54 9.99 16.01
CA PRO A 187 -2.91 10.39 16.25
C PRO A 187 -3.75 9.16 16.60
N ALA A 188 -4.60 9.29 17.62
CA ALA A 188 -5.63 8.29 17.86
C ALA A 188 -6.60 8.33 16.70
N ILE A 189 -6.69 7.22 15.95
CA ILE A 189 -7.77 7.05 14.97
C ILE A 189 -9.03 6.74 15.78
N PRO A 190 -10.15 7.47 15.54
CA PRO A 190 -11.39 7.16 16.23
C PRO A 190 -11.75 5.68 16.02
N GLU A 191 -11.96 4.97 17.12
CA GLU A 191 -12.37 3.57 17.07
C GLU A 191 -13.79 3.47 16.51
N LEU A 192 -14.01 2.40 15.76
CA LEU A 192 -15.39 2.02 15.40
C LEU A 192 -16.12 1.64 16.69
N GLU A 193 -17.37 2.08 16.84
CA GLU A 193 -18.20 1.79 18.01
C GLU A 193 -18.31 0.28 18.31
N GLN A 194 -18.20 -0.56 17.27
CA GLN A 194 -18.22 -2.01 17.40
C GLN A 194 -17.18 -2.61 16.43
N ILE A 195 -16.07 -3.11 16.96
CA ILE A 195 -15.09 -3.90 16.22
C ILE A 195 -15.42 -5.38 16.44
N PRO A 196 -15.71 -6.16 15.40
CA PRO A 196 -15.92 -7.60 15.55
C PRO A 196 -14.68 -8.28 16.14
N VAL A 197 -14.87 -9.42 16.79
CA VAL A 197 -13.76 -10.26 17.28
C VAL A 197 -12.86 -10.70 16.12
N ALA A 198 -11.63 -11.09 16.44
CA ALA A 198 -10.63 -11.41 15.42
C ALA A 198 -11.10 -12.51 14.44
N GLU A 199 -11.73 -13.56 14.95
CA GLU A 199 -12.27 -14.66 14.16
C GLU A 199 -13.31 -14.20 13.13
N GLU A 200 -14.22 -13.32 13.52
CA GLU A 200 -15.23 -12.78 12.61
C GLU A 200 -14.60 -11.87 11.54
N ARG A 201 -13.59 -11.09 11.90
CA ARG A 201 -12.84 -10.28 10.91
C ARG A 201 -12.09 -11.15 9.91
N LEU A 202 -11.42 -12.21 10.39
CA LEU A 202 -10.76 -13.18 9.53
C LEU A 202 -11.75 -13.78 8.52
N LYS A 203 -12.88 -14.30 9.00
CA LYS A 203 -13.93 -14.87 8.14
C LYS A 203 -14.42 -13.88 7.08
N GLN A 204 -14.66 -12.60 7.46
CA GLN A 204 -15.13 -11.57 6.55
C GLN A 204 -14.08 -11.19 5.50
N ASN A 205 -12.80 -11.15 5.87
CA ASN A 205 -11.73 -10.82 4.94
C ASN A 205 -11.40 -12.01 4.01
N ILE A 206 -11.46 -13.25 4.48
CA ILE A 206 -11.38 -14.44 3.63
C ILE A 206 -12.52 -14.49 2.61
N ALA A 207 -13.74 -14.18 3.02
CA ALA A 207 -14.88 -14.06 2.09
C ALA A 207 -14.64 -12.98 1.02
N ALA A 208 -14.06 -11.83 1.41
CA ALA A 208 -13.71 -10.78 0.46
C ALA A 208 -12.65 -11.24 -0.56
N VAL A 209 -11.64 -12.01 -0.15
CA VAL A 209 -10.66 -12.62 -1.08
C VAL A 209 -11.37 -13.56 -2.09
N ALA A 210 -12.31 -14.38 -1.61
CA ALA A 210 -13.10 -15.25 -2.49
C ALA A 210 -13.94 -14.45 -3.50
N GLU A 211 -14.56 -13.35 -3.07
CA GLU A 211 -15.33 -12.48 -3.96
C GLU A 211 -14.44 -11.77 -4.98
N ILE A 212 -13.25 -11.29 -4.60
CA ILE A 212 -12.25 -10.71 -5.52
C ILE A 212 -11.89 -11.73 -6.60
N LYS A 213 -11.61 -12.98 -6.22
CA LYS A 213 -11.34 -14.07 -7.16
C LYS A 213 -12.51 -14.33 -8.10
N ALA A 214 -13.73 -14.32 -7.58
CA ALA A 214 -14.94 -14.51 -8.40
C ALA A 214 -15.13 -13.38 -9.43
N ILE A 215 -14.84 -12.13 -9.06
CA ILE A 215 -14.86 -10.98 -9.98
C ILE A 215 -13.83 -11.18 -11.11
N ALA A 216 -12.61 -11.58 -10.78
CA ALA A 216 -11.57 -11.86 -11.76
C ALA A 216 -12.00 -12.98 -12.72
N GLN A 217 -12.53 -14.07 -12.19
CA GLN A 217 -13.02 -15.20 -12.99
C GLN A 217 -14.18 -14.82 -13.91
N ALA A 218 -15.13 -14.02 -13.43
CA ALA A 218 -16.26 -13.54 -14.24
C ALA A 218 -15.84 -12.63 -15.40
N SER A 219 -14.65 -12.05 -15.32
CA SER A 219 -14.04 -11.17 -16.33
C SER A 219 -12.97 -11.86 -17.18
N ASP A 220 -12.81 -13.18 -17.07
CA ASP A 220 -11.74 -13.97 -17.73
C ASP A 220 -10.32 -13.45 -17.40
N THR A 221 -10.15 -12.90 -16.20
CA THR A 221 -8.89 -12.37 -15.69
C THR A 221 -8.19 -13.44 -14.85
N LYS A 222 -6.91 -13.76 -15.15
CA LYS A 222 -6.10 -14.68 -14.32
C LYS A 222 -5.93 -14.08 -12.93
N PHE A 223 -6.29 -14.83 -11.89
CA PHE A 223 -6.14 -14.39 -10.49
C PHE A 223 -4.92 -15.05 -9.86
N VAL A 224 -4.07 -14.23 -9.23
CA VAL A 224 -2.91 -14.66 -8.46
C VAL A 224 -2.98 -14.04 -7.06
N LEU A 225 -2.88 -14.86 -6.03
CA LEU A 225 -2.84 -14.44 -4.64
C LEU A 225 -1.42 -14.54 -4.11
N VAL A 226 -0.92 -13.48 -3.50
CA VAL A 226 0.41 -13.42 -2.88
C VAL A 226 0.26 -13.08 -1.41
N LEU A 227 0.82 -13.91 -0.53
CA LEU A 227 0.90 -13.65 0.89
C LEU A 227 2.32 -13.25 1.27
N THR A 228 2.49 -11.99 1.69
CA THR A 228 3.77 -11.49 2.21
C THR A 228 3.87 -11.77 3.70
N PRO A 229 4.99 -12.35 4.19
CA PRO A 229 5.18 -12.57 5.61
C PRO A 229 5.55 -11.27 6.33
N LEU A 230 5.29 -11.23 7.64
CA LEU A 230 5.81 -10.20 8.52
C LEU A 230 7.22 -10.58 9.00
N LEU A 231 8.10 -9.62 9.21
CA LEU A 231 9.49 -9.91 9.62
C LEU A 231 9.55 -10.81 10.86
N ARG A 232 8.67 -10.61 11.84
CA ARG A 232 8.63 -11.43 13.06
C ARG A 232 8.37 -12.92 12.81
N GLU A 233 7.73 -13.29 11.69
CA GLU A 233 7.47 -14.69 11.36
C GLU A 233 8.76 -15.46 11.09
N PHE A 234 9.83 -14.77 10.66
CA PHE A 234 11.19 -15.34 10.55
C PHE A 234 11.96 -15.30 11.86
N GLU A 235 11.74 -14.28 12.70
CA GLU A 235 12.50 -14.08 13.94
C GLU A 235 12.02 -14.97 15.08
N SER A 236 10.69 -15.13 15.23
CA SER A 236 10.07 -15.82 16.37
C SER A 236 8.98 -16.82 15.99
N GLY A 237 8.76 -17.03 14.69
CA GLY A 237 7.68 -17.84 14.17
C GLY A 237 6.33 -17.14 14.16
N SER A 238 5.38 -17.75 13.46
CA SER A 238 4.02 -17.22 13.34
C SER A 238 3.26 -17.33 14.67
N THR A 239 2.49 -16.29 15.00
CA THR A 239 1.56 -16.27 16.14
C THR A 239 0.34 -17.16 15.87
N GLU A 240 -0.48 -17.44 16.89
CA GLU A 240 -1.72 -18.19 16.73
C GLU A 240 -2.66 -17.57 15.69
N ASN A 241 -2.79 -16.25 15.67
CA ASN A 241 -3.60 -15.55 14.69
C ASN A 241 -3.05 -15.70 13.27
N GLU A 242 -1.73 -15.59 13.07
CA GLU A 242 -1.10 -15.78 11.77
C GLU A 242 -1.24 -17.22 11.27
N LEU A 243 -1.11 -18.21 12.14
CA LEU A 243 -1.35 -19.60 11.79
C LEU A 243 -2.80 -19.82 11.38
N ALA A 244 -3.77 -19.29 12.14
CA ALA A 244 -5.19 -19.37 11.80
C ALA A 244 -5.50 -18.66 10.46
N ALA A 245 -4.87 -17.49 10.20
CA ALA A 245 -5.00 -16.77 8.95
C ALA A 245 -4.47 -17.59 7.75
N ARG A 246 -3.29 -18.21 7.90
CA ARG A 246 -2.68 -19.04 6.86
C ARG A 246 -3.50 -20.31 6.60
N GLU A 247 -4.02 -20.96 7.65
CA GLU A 247 -4.88 -22.11 7.53
C GLU A 247 -6.17 -21.79 6.76
N ALA A 248 -6.90 -20.75 7.18
CA ALA A 248 -8.12 -20.30 6.50
C ALA A 248 -7.87 -19.90 5.04
N LEU A 249 -6.74 -19.24 4.76
CA LEU A 249 -6.37 -18.87 3.39
C LEU A 249 -6.01 -20.12 2.56
N GLN A 250 -5.29 -21.08 3.13
CA GLN A 250 -4.94 -22.36 2.46
C GLN A 250 -6.17 -23.20 2.15
N GLU A 251 -7.18 -23.19 3.03
CA GLU A 251 -8.47 -23.82 2.77
C GLU A 251 -9.16 -23.19 1.55
N LEU A 252 -9.22 -21.86 1.50
CA LEU A 252 -9.79 -21.14 0.35
C LEU A 252 -9.02 -21.43 -0.94
N VAL A 253 -7.68 -21.35 -0.88
CA VAL A 253 -6.79 -21.62 -2.02
C VAL A 253 -7.04 -23.00 -2.61
N THR A 254 -7.18 -24.00 -1.74
CA THR A 254 -7.44 -25.39 -2.14
C THR A 254 -8.85 -25.57 -2.71
N ALA A 255 -9.86 -25.01 -2.04
CA ALA A 255 -11.26 -25.13 -2.44
C ALA A 255 -11.54 -24.45 -3.79
N GLU A 256 -10.92 -23.31 -4.03
CA GLU A 256 -11.16 -22.46 -5.20
C GLU A 256 -10.09 -22.62 -6.30
N ASN A 257 -9.11 -23.53 -6.11
CA ASN A 257 -7.98 -23.75 -7.01
C ASN A 257 -7.27 -22.44 -7.42
N ILE A 258 -6.88 -21.65 -6.42
CA ILE A 258 -6.24 -20.34 -6.61
C ILE A 258 -4.74 -20.52 -6.88
N THR A 259 -4.20 -19.80 -7.85
CA THR A 259 -2.76 -19.63 -8.01
C THR A 259 -2.24 -18.82 -6.82
N TYR A 260 -1.43 -19.45 -5.96
CA TYR A 260 -1.02 -18.90 -4.67
C TYR A 260 0.48 -18.93 -4.48
N ILE A 261 1.00 -17.83 -3.98
CA ILE A 261 2.41 -17.63 -3.63
C ILE A 261 2.49 -17.26 -2.14
N ASP A 262 2.98 -18.18 -1.30
CA ASP A 262 3.33 -17.87 0.09
C ASP A 262 4.82 -17.54 0.19
N LEU A 263 5.13 -16.26 0.37
CA LEU A 263 6.51 -15.81 0.42
C LEU A 263 7.24 -16.23 1.70
N LEU A 264 6.55 -16.61 2.78
CA LEU A 264 7.20 -17.21 3.95
C LEU A 264 7.86 -18.53 3.56
N GLN A 265 7.18 -19.36 2.79
CA GLN A 265 7.73 -20.63 2.32
C GLN A 265 8.86 -20.42 1.30
N THR A 266 8.72 -19.41 0.45
CA THR A 266 9.73 -19.08 -0.57
C THR A 266 11.01 -18.51 0.04
N TRP A 267 10.91 -17.76 1.14
CA TRP A 267 12.03 -17.07 1.77
C TRP A 267 12.57 -17.75 3.01
N VAL A 268 12.05 -18.94 3.38
CA VAL A 268 12.47 -19.66 4.60
C VAL A 268 13.98 -19.93 4.66
N ASP A 269 14.59 -20.21 3.51
CA ASP A 269 16.03 -20.48 3.40
C ASP A 269 16.85 -19.22 3.07
N PHE A 270 16.24 -18.03 3.06
CA PHE A 270 16.98 -16.79 2.83
C PHE A 270 17.90 -16.50 4.03
N PRO A 271 19.23 -16.35 3.83
CA PRO A 271 20.20 -16.36 4.95
C PRO A 271 19.99 -15.26 5.98
N GLN A 272 19.45 -14.12 5.57
CA GLN A 272 19.29 -12.92 6.40
C GLN A 272 17.97 -12.22 6.01
N PRO A 273 16.81 -12.78 6.43
CA PRO A 273 15.50 -12.29 6.01
C PRO A 273 15.24 -10.82 6.44
N GLU A 274 15.92 -10.32 7.48
CA GLU A 274 15.83 -8.93 7.92
C GLU A 274 16.23 -7.92 6.83
N PHE A 275 17.11 -8.29 5.90
CA PHE A 275 17.46 -7.40 4.77
C PHE A 275 16.36 -7.27 3.72
N LEU A 276 15.38 -8.17 3.73
CA LEU A 276 14.21 -8.09 2.86
C LEU A 276 13.20 -7.04 3.37
N TYR A 277 13.40 -6.50 4.57
CA TYR A 277 12.50 -5.57 5.21
C TYR A 277 13.12 -4.21 5.45
N ARG A 278 12.29 -3.19 5.32
CA ARG A 278 12.55 -1.82 5.75
C ARG A 278 12.22 -1.63 7.24
N ASP A 279 11.14 -2.25 7.67
CA ASP A 279 10.62 -2.27 9.03
C ASP A 279 9.98 -3.63 9.32
N ARG A 280 9.02 -3.72 10.22
CA ARG A 280 8.42 -5.00 10.61
C ARG A 280 7.48 -5.61 9.56
N ILE A 281 6.99 -4.80 8.61
CA ILE A 281 5.94 -5.18 7.64
C ILE A 281 6.41 -4.90 6.22
N HIS A 282 6.97 -3.70 6.00
CA HIS A 282 7.22 -3.21 4.65
C HIS A 282 8.53 -3.75 4.09
N PRO A 283 8.53 -4.22 2.85
CA PRO A 283 9.74 -4.72 2.21
C PRO A 283 10.76 -3.60 1.96
N SER A 284 12.02 -3.98 1.99
CA SER A 284 13.14 -3.17 1.48
C SER A 284 13.15 -3.18 -0.06
N PRO A 285 13.98 -2.38 -0.73
CA PRO A 285 14.17 -2.52 -2.18
C PRO A 285 14.54 -3.94 -2.62
N GLN A 286 15.33 -4.66 -1.81
CA GLN A 286 15.66 -6.06 -2.06
C GLN A 286 14.44 -6.96 -1.87
N GLY A 287 13.63 -6.74 -0.85
CA GLY A 287 12.37 -7.44 -0.63
C GLY A 287 11.40 -7.23 -1.78
N ASN A 288 11.24 -5.99 -2.27
CA ASN A 288 10.43 -5.70 -3.45
C ASN A 288 10.89 -6.49 -4.67
N THR A 289 12.21 -6.56 -4.91
CA THR A 289 12.76 -7.37 -6.00
C THR A 289 12.39 -8.85 -5.86
N LYS A 290 12.46 -9.40 -4.64
CA LYS A 290 12.11 -10.80 -4.38
C LYS A 290 10.61 -11.09 -4.53
N ILE A 291 9.73 -10.16 -4.16
CA ILE A 291 8.29 -10.25 -4.43
C ILE A 291 8.05 -10.33 -5.94
N ILE A 292 8.68 -9.43 -6.69
CA ILE A 292 8.52 -9.36 -8.14
C ILE A 292 9.09 -10.57 -8.87
N GLU A 293 10.23 -11.12 -8.42
CA GLU A 293 10.78 -12.36 -8.95
C GLU A 293 9.77 -13.51 -8.84
N ALA A 294 9.17 -13.70 -7.64
CA ALA A 294 8.19 -14.75 -7.40
C ALA A 294 6.91 -14.58 -8.25
N ILE A 295 6.41 -13.33 -8.38
CA ILE A 295 5.25 -13.04 -9.21
C ILE A 295 5.57 -13.30 -10.69
N ALA A 296 6.70 -12.79 -11.19
CA ALA A 296 7.08 -12.94 -12.60
C ALA A 296 7.26 -14.42 -13.01
N GLU A 297 7.89 -15.23 -12.16
CA GLU A 297 8.02 -16.68 -12.38
C GLU A 297 6.65 -17.36 -12.56
N GLN A 298 5.65 -16.95 -11.78
CA GLN A 298 4.29 -17.49 -11.86
C GLN A 298 3.51 -17.01 -13.09
N LEU A 299 3.92 -15.88 -13.68
CA LEU A 299 3.24 -15.32 -14.86
C LEU A 299 3.82 -15.83 -16.19
N VAL A 300 5.09 -16.23 -16.19
CA VAL A 300 5.80 -16.71 -17.40
C VAL A 300 5.61 -18.22 -17.61
N ASN A 301 5.33 -18.98 -16.55
CA ASN A 301 5.02 -20.41 -16.59
C ASN A 301 3.54 -20.66 -16.89
#